data_e1b9f5038a9a8909cc92feb42f36924e
#
_entry.id   e1b9f5038a9a8909cc92feb42f36924e
#
_cell.length_a   1.000
_cell.length_b   1.000
_cell.length_c   1.000
_cell.angle_alpha   90.00
_cell.angle_beta   90.00
_cell.angle_gamma   90.00
#
_symmetry.space_group_name_H-M   'P 1'
#
loop_
_entity.id
_entity.type
_entity.pdbx_description
1 polymer ?
#
loop_
_entity_poly.entity_id
_entity_poly.type
_entity_poly.pdbx_seq_one_letter_code
_entity_poly.pdbx_strand_id
1 'polypeptide(L)'
;MSTQTKGAGVKITIIGAGAIGGTAGAFLTQAGYDVTLVDVVEEHVRAMQQRGLRITGARGDQTYAVRALTPDELAGPLQTVILAVKAHFTEAAMTQYAPLLAPDGYVVSFQNGLNEEIIARHVGAERTIGAFIHFGADYLEPGLIRLAWEQPIHLGELNGEITPRLETLQEVLSHVMPTELTTNIWGYLWGKLVYGTMAYTVSIVDAPVPEVLANPLARAVARAAAAETARIAAAQGYHLERIGGFDPTAFLPAAGWATHADTQLAIVAQEMSGEKQHMGHWRDLKVKKRKTDVDRQQEIIARGREL
;
A
#
# COMPACT_ATOMS: atom_id res chain seq x y z
N MET A 1 9.40 -1.09 -37.04
CA MET A 1 8.61 -2.21 -36.46
C MET A 1 7.79 -1.65 -35.33
N SER A 2 6.49 -1.54 -35.52
CA SER A 2 5.56 -1.00 -34.50
C SER A 2 5.43 -2.05 -33.40
N THR A 3 5.99 -1.77 -32.24
CA THR A 3 5.69 -2.49 -30.99
C THR A 3 4.26 -2.14 -30.61
N GLN A 4 3.29 -2.97 -31.01
CA GLN A 4 1.97 -2.96 -30.40
C GLN A 4 2.19 -3.28 -28.92
N THR A 5 1.98 -2.29 -28.07
CA THR A 5 1.90 -2.48 -26.62
C THR A 5 0.76 -3.45 -26.35
N LYS A 6 1.04 -4.61 -25.75
CA LYS A 6 0.05 -5.64 -25.37
C LYS A 6 -1.06 -5.11 -24.44
N GLY A 7 -0.93 -3.88 -23.94
CA GLY A 7 -1.90 -3.21 -23.08
C GLY A 7 -2.92 -2.30 -23.78
N ALA A 8 -2.94 -2.22 -25.12
CA ALA A 8 -3.92 -1.43 -25.85
C ALA A 8 -5.33 -2.01 -25.68
N GLY A 9 -6.08 -1.49 -24.69
CA GLY A 9 -7.46 -1.92 -24.40
C GLY A 9 -7.80 -2.02 -22.91
N VAL A 10 -6.81 -2.02 -22.02
CA VAL A 10 -7.05 -2.05 -20.57
C VAL A 10 -7.50 -0.66 -20.10
N LYS A 11 -8.76 -0.56 -19.67
CA LYS A 11 -9.30 0.64 -19.03
C LYS A 11 -9.09 0.54 -17.52
N ILE A 12 -8.41 1.51 -16.94
CA ILE A 12 -8.02 1.51 -15.53
C ILE A 12 -8.71 2.68 -14.84
N THR A 13 -9.45 2.38 -13.79
CA THR A 13 -10.03 3.39 -12.90
C THR A 13 -9.31 3.33 -11.55
N ILE A 14 -8.73 4.43 -11.12
CA ILE A 14 -8.05 4.52 -9.84
C ILE A 14 -8.93 5.31 -8.87
N ILE A 15 -9.42 4.64 -7.84
CA ILE A 15 -10.25 5.22 -6.78
C ILE A 15 -9.34 5.66 -5.65
N GLY A 16 -9.26 6.98 -5.43
CA GLY A 16 -8.32 7.63 -4.55
C GLY A 16 -7.08 8.12 -5.30
N ALA A 17 -7.11 9.37 -5.79
CA ALA A 17 -6.01 10.00 -6.51
C ALA A 17 -4.97 10.66 -5.58
N GLY A 18 -4.89 10.22 -4.33
CA GLY A 18 -3.90 10.67 -3.36
C GLY A 18 -2.46 10.28 -3.76
N ALA A 19 -1.54 10.30 -2.78
CA ALA A 19 -0.12 10.10 -3.06
C ALA A 19 0.20 8.82 -3.86
N ILE A 20 -0.39 7.68 -3.50
CA ILE A 20 -0.13 6.39 -4.16
C ILE A 20 -0.90 6.28 -5.48
N GLY A 21 -2.23 6.47 -5.43
CA GLY A 21 -3.07 6.33 -6.63
C GLY A 21 -2.77 7.40 -7.68
N GLY A 22 -2.52 8.64 -7.29
CA GLY A 22 -2.13 9.70 -8.21
C GLY A 22 -0.78 9.43 -8.88
N THR A 23 0.22 8.93 -8.13
CA THR A 23 1.51 8.52 -8.71
C THR A 23 1.32 7.40 -9.73
N ALA A 24 0.58 6.35 -9.37
CA ALA A 24 0.30 5.24 -10.28
C ALA A 24 -0.44 5.73 -11.54
N GLY A 25 -1.49 6.54 -11.37
CA GLY A 25 -2.26 7.05 -12.50
C GLY A 25 -1.47 7.95 -13.44
N ALA A 26 -0.62 8.81 -12.92
CA ALA A 26 0.24 9.66 -13.74
C ALA A 26 1.21 8.85 -14.60
N PHE A 27 1.87 7.85 -14.03
CA PHE A 27 2.83 7.02 -14.76
C PHE A 27 2.16 6.10 -15.77
N LEU A 28 1.01 5.53 -15.44
CA LEU A 28 0.22 4.74 -16.38
C LEU A 28 -0.33 5.58 -17.54
N THR A 29 -0.77 6.81 -17.26
CA THR A 29 -1.19 7.76 -18.31
C THR A 29 -0.03 8.10 -19.23
N GLN A 30 1.17 8.35 -18.69
CA GLN A 30 2.38 8.59 -19.47
C GLN A 30 2.75 7.40 -20.35
N ALA A 31 2.54 6.19 -19.86
CA ALA A 31 2.76 4.96 -20.60
C ALA A 31 1.70 4.69 -21.70
N GLY A 32 0.68 5.53 -21.80
CA GLY A 32 -0.36 5.46 -22.86
C GLY A 32 -1.57 4.62 -22.52
N TYR A 33 -1.79 4.25 -21.26
CA TYR A 33 -3.00 3.54 -20.82
C TYR A 33 -4.20 4.50 -20.68
N ASP A 34 -5.41 3.97 -20.89
CA ASP A 34 -6.67 4.70 -20.63
C ASP A 34 -6.94 4.69 -19.12
N VAL A 35 -6.51 5.75 -18.44
CA VAL A 35 -6.60 5.89 -16.99
C VAL A 35 -7.55 7.00 -16.60
N THR A 36 -8.44 6.69 -15.64
CA THR A 36 -9.29 7.68 -14.98
C THR A 36 -8.97 7.71 -13.48
N LEU A 37 -8.57 8.85 -12.97
CA LEU A 37 -8.39 9.11 -11.54
C LEU A 37 -9.69 9.60 -10.93
N VAL A 38 -10.07 9.07 -9.77
CA VAL A 38 -11.26 9.49 -9.04
C VAL A 38 -10.88 9.89 -7.62
N ASP A 39 -11.29 11.08 -7.18
CA ASP A 39 -11.05 11.54 -5.82
C ASP A 39 -12.23 12.37 -5.29
N VAL A 40 -12.47 12.28 -3.98
CA VAL A 40 -13.54 13.02 -3.29
C VAL A 40 -13.15 14.49 -3.02
N VAL A 41 -11.87 14.83 -3.12
CA VAL A 41 -11.37 16.19 -2.89
C VAL A 41 -11.50 17.00 -4.18
N GLU A 42 -12.62 17.70 -4.34
CA GLU A 42 -12.92 18.48 -5.54
C GLU A 42 -11.80 19.43 -5.96
N GLU A 43 -11.14 20.08 -5.00
CA GLU A 43 -10.04 20.99 -5.29
C GLU A 43 -8.87 20.25 -5.95
N HIS A 44 -8.59 19.02 -5.52
CA HIS A 44 -7.57 18.19 -6.13
C HIS A 44 -7.96 17.75 -7.54
N VAL A 45 -9.22 17.32 -7.74
CA VAL A 45 -9.76 16.97 -9.05
C VAL A 45 -9.68 18.18 -10.01
N ARG A 46 -10.14 19.35 -9.60
CA ARG A 46 -10.06 20.58 -10.41
C ARG A 46 -8.62 20.96 -10.75
N ALA A 47 -7.68 20.84 -9.79
CA ALA A 47 -6.28 21.11 -10.04
C ALA A 47 -5.70 20.16 -11.12
N MET A 48 -6.01 18.87 -11.04
CA MET A 48 -5.60 17.88 -12.03
C MET A 48 -6.21 18.14 -13.42
N GLN A 49 -7.48 18.51 -13.48
CA GLN A 49 -8.19 18.85 -14.75
C GLN A 49 -7.61 20.11 -15.42
N GLN A 50 -7.28 21.12 -14.64
CA GLN A 50 -6.86 22.43 -15.17
C GLN A 50 -5.37 22.51 -15.49
N ARG A 51 -4.53 21.88 -14.65
CA ARG A 51 -3.06 22.05 -14.69
C ARG A 51 -2.31 20.73 -14.85
N GLY A 52 -3.02 19.58 -14.83
CA GLY A 52 -2.42 18.25 -14.73
C GLY A 52 -1.97 17.92 -13.30
N LEU A 53 -1.45 16.71 -13.12
CA LEU A 53 -0.87 16.24 -11.86
C LEU A 53 0.64 16.38 -11.91
N ARG A 54 1.20 17.25 -11.06
CA ARG A 54 2.64 17.45 -10.93
C ARG A 54 3.21 16.46 -9.92
N ILE A 55 4.25 15.75 -10.35
CA ILE A 55 5.00 14.82 -9.48
C ILE A 55 6.44 15.30 -9.43
N THR A 56 6.95 15.49 -8.20
CA THR A 56 8.33 15.86 -7.90
C THR A 56 9.06 14.73 -7.17
N GLY A 57 10.36 14.81 -7.01
CA GLY A 57 11.15 13.91 -6.17
C GLY A 57 11.98 12.90 -6.94
N ALA A 58 11.88 11.60 -6.62
CA ALA A 58 12.82 10.57 -7.08
C ALA A 58 12.99 10.48 -8.60
N ARG A 59 11.94 10.79 -9.39
CA ARG A 59 11.99 10.82 -10.87
C ARG A 59 12.06 12.23 -11.45
N GLY A 60 12.46 13.22 -10.67
CA GLY A 60 12.53 14.63 -11.10
C GLY A 60 11.24 15.39 -10.85
N ASP A 61 10.95 16.37 -11.70
CA ASP A 61 9.78 17.28 -11.59
C ASP A 61 9.07 17.32 -12.94
N GLN A 62 7.88 16.74 -13.01
CA GLN A 62 7.11 16.63 -14.24
C GLN A 62 5.61 16.78 -13.96
N THR A 63 4.90 17.39 -14.93
CA THR A 63 3.43 17.49 -14.91
C THR A 63 2.83 16.54 -15.93
N TYR A 64 1.85 15.77 -15.51
CA TYR A 64 1.16 14.75 -16.30
C TYR A 64 -0.27 15.21 -16.61
N ALA A 65 -0.65 15.19 -17.90
CA ALA A 65 -2.02 15.42 -18.31
C ALA A 65 -2.86 14.18 -17.98
N VAL A 66 -3.60 14.21 -16.89
CA VAL A 66 -4.42 13.09 -16.40
C VAL A 66 -5.91 13.39 -16.54
N ARG A 67 -6.71 12.34 -16.75
CA ARG A 67 -8.17 12.43 -16.64
C ARG A 67 -8.55 12.25 -15.19
N ALA A 68 -9.21 13.22 -14.59
CA ALA A 68 -9.65 13.19 -13.20
C ALA A 68 -11.14 13.49 -13.09
N LEU A 69 -11.85 12.78 -12.23
CA LEU A 69 -13.29 12.90 -11.99
C LEU A 69 -13.57 12.94 -10.48
N THR A 70 -14.68 13.57 -10.12
CA THR A 70 -15.30 13.34 -8.81
C THR A 70 -16.10 12.03 -8.82
N PRO A 71 -16.46 11.46 -7.66
CA PRO A 71 -17.27 10.23 -7.60
C PRO A 71 -18.59 10.30 -8.38
N ASP A 72 -19.25 11.45 -8.36
CA ASP A 72 -20.57 11.65 -9.01
C ASP A 72 -20.47 11.70 -10.54
N GLU A 73 -19.29 11.97 -11.08
CA GLU A 73 -19.01 11.99 -12.52
C GLU A 73 -18.63 10.61 -13.07
N LEU A 74 -18.34 9.63 -12.17
CA LEU A 74 -17.91 8.30 -12.57
C LEU A 74 -19.11 7.43 -12.98
N ALA A 75 -19.01 6.82 -14.15
CA ALA A 75 -19.99 5.84 -14.65
C ALA A 75 -19.30 4.51 -14.98
N GLY A 76 -20.03 3.42 -14.78
CA GLY A 76 -19.62 2.08 -15.20
C GLY A 76 -19.93 1.77 -16.68
N PRO A 77 -19.58 0.57 -17.16
CA PRO A 77 -18.95 -0.50 -16.41
C PRO A 77 -17.44 -0.30 -16.22
N LEU A 78 -16.93 -0.64 -15.02
CA LEU A 78 -15.51 -0.56 -14.67
C LEU A 78 -14.85 -1.94 -14.85
N GLN A 79 -13.73 -2.01 -15.56
CA GLN A 79 -13.03 -3.28 -15.82
C GLN A 79 -11.91 -3.52 -14.80
N THR A 80 -10.90 -2.66 -14.78
CA THR A 80 -9.80 -2.74 -13.82
C THR A 80 -9.89 -1.57 -12.85
N VAL A 81 -10.16 -1.85 -11.61
CA VAL A 81 -10.20 -0.85 -10.54
C VAL A 81 -8.96 -1.00 -9.66
N ILE A 82 -8.17 0.06 -9.52
CA ILE A 82 -7.12 0.16 -8.51
C ILE A 82 -7.70 0.96 -7.35
N LEU A 83 -7.85 0.31 -6.19
CA LEU A 83 -8.36 0.95 -4.98
C LEU A 83 -7.18 1.46 -4.13
N ALA A 84 -7.03 2.78 -4.07
CA ALA A 84 -5.92 3.47 -3.39
C ALA A 84 -6.38 4.46 -2.30
N VAL A 85 -7.63 4.33 -1.85
CA VAL A 85 -8.16 5.11 -0.72
C VAL A 85 -7.51 4.67 0.58
N LYS A 86 -7.58 5.50 1.62
CA LYS A 86 -7.15 5.10 2.96
C LYS A 86 -8.02 3.93 3.45
N ALA A 87 -7.41 2.95 4.15
CA ALA A 87 -8.06 1.69 4.53
C ALA A 87 -9.41 1.84 5.23
N HIS A 88 -9.58 2.86 6.09
CA HIS A 88 -10.84 3.12 6.76
C HIS A 88 -11.98 3.58 5.84
N PHE A 89 -11.68 3.88 4.57
CA PHE A 89 -12.68 4.18 3.54
C PHE A 89 -12.99 2.99 2.62
N THR A 90 -12.33 1.83 2.78
CA THR A 90 -12.48 0.68 1.88
C THR A 90 -13.93 0.20 1.81
N GLU A 91 -14.59 0.03 2.96
CA GLU A 91 -15.99 -0.42 3.01
C GLU A 91 -16.93 0.54 2.28
N ALA A 92 -16.80 1.85 2.54
CA ALA A 92 -17.62 2.87 1.87
C ALA A 92 -17.35 2.93 0.36
N ALA A 93 -16.09 2.87 -0.03
CA ALA A 93 -15.70 2.85 -1.44
C ALA A 93 -16.24 1.60 -2.15
N MET A 94 -16.11 0.42 -1.55
CA MET A 94 -16.64 -0.81 -2.16
C MET A 94 -18.16 -0.83 -2.22
N THR A 95 -18.87 -0.31 -1.23
CA THR A 95 -20.33 -0.13 -1.30
C THR A 95 -20.74 0.74 -2.50
N GLN A 96 -19.97 1.79 -2.77
CA GLN A 96 -20.27 2.72 -3.87
C GLN A 96 -19.88 2.15 -5.24
N TYR A 97 -18.69 1.54 -5.36
CA TYR A 97 -18.09 1.23 -6.67
C TYR A 97 -18.24 -0.23 -7.11
N ALA A 98 -18.45 -1.19 -6.20
CA ALA A 98 -18.67 -2.58 -6.59
C ALA A 98 -19.86 -2.77 -7.55
N PRO A 99 -21.01 -2.06 -7.40
CA PRO A 99 -22.10 -2.14 -8.35
C PRO A 99 -21.78 -1.63 -9.76
N LEU A 100 -20.72 -0.85 -9.93
CA LEU A 100 -20.27 -0.31 -11.20
C LEU A 100 -19.30 -1.23 -11.94
N LEU A 101 -18.82 -2.31 -11.30
CA LEU A 101 -17.89 -3.22 -11.96
C LEU A 101 -18.56 -3.96 -13.13
N ALA A 102 -17.80 -4.13 -14.20
CA ALA A 102 -18.16 -5.04 -15.28
C ALA A 102 -18.30 -6.49 -14.77
N PRO A 103 -19.05 -7.38 -15.46
CA PRO A 103 -19.18 -8.78 -15.04
C PRO A 103 -17.82 -9.49 -14.84
N ASP A 104 -16.84 -9.17 -15.69
CA ASP A 104 -15.46 -9.66 -15.67
C ASP A 104 -14.46 -8.69 -15.00
N GLY A 105 -14.97 -7.54 -14.50
CA GLY A 105 -14.16 -6.53 -13.83
C GLY A 105 -13.64 -7.00 -12.46
N TYR A 106 -12.50 -6.47 -12.05
CA TYR A 106 -11.83 -6.83 -10.79
C TYR A 106 -11.20 -5.62 -10.09
N VAL A 107 -10.86 -5.80 -8.83
CA VAL A 107 -10.28 -4.77 -7.97
C VAL A 107 -8.87 -5.17 -7.54
N VAL A 108 -7.92 -4.26 -7.69
CA VAL A 108 -6.55 -4.39 -7.19
C VAL A 108 -6.41 -3.48 -5.97
N SER A 109 -6.01 -4.03 -4.83
CA SER A 109 -5.86 -3.26 -3.59
C SER A 109 -4.49 -2.59 -3.52
N PHE A 110 -4.43 -1.26 -3.74
CA PHE A 110 -3.21 -0.45 -3.54
C PHE A 110 -3.19 0.19 -2.16
N GLN A 111 -3.59 -0.57 -1.16
CA GLN A 111 -3.79 -0.08 0.20
C GLN A 111 -2.84 -0.76 1.18
N ASN A 112 -2.63 -0.12 2.31
CA ASN A 112 -1.94 -0.77 3.44
C ASN A 112 -2.96 -1.53 4.30
N GLY A 113 -2.59 -2.65 4.90
CA GLY A 113 -3.45 -3.48 5.76
C GLY A 113 -4.00 -4.69 5.00
N LEU A 114 -5.08 -5.30 5.49
CA LEU A 114 -5.72 -6.49 4.94
C LEU A 114 -7.07 -6.12 4.29
N ASN A 115 -7.07 -5.12 3.42
CA ASN A 115 -8.31 -4.62 2.79
C ASN A 115 -8.87 -5.59 1.74
N GLU A 116 -8.07 -6.52 1.27
CA GLU A 116 -8.43 -7.56 0.31
C GLU A 116 -9.62 -8.38 0.80
N GLU A 117 -9.70 -8.65 2.11
CA GLU A 117 -10.85 -9.35 2.70
C GLU A 117 -12.13 -8.52 2.66
N ILE A 118 -12.01 -7.19 2.84
CA ILE A 118 -13.14 -6.28 2.71
C ILE A 118 -13.62 -6.25 1.26
N ILE A 119 -12.68 -6.07 0.32
CA ILE A 119 -12.96 -6.05 -1.11
C ILE A 119 -13.64 -7.36 -1.54
N ALA A 120 -13.07 -8.50 -1.12
CA ALA A 120 -13.60 -9.83 -1.47
C ALA A 120 -15.04 -10.07 -0.96
N ARG A 121 -15.44 -9.48 0.17
CA ARG A 121 -16.86 -9.55 0.61
C ARG A 121 -17.83 -8.86 -0.34
N HIS A 122 -17.37 -7.85 -1.09
CA HIS A 122 -18.21 -7.11 -2.04
C HIS A 122 -18.21 -7.71 -3.44
N VAL A 123 -17.07 -8.23 -3.91
CA VAL A 123 -16.92 -8.63 -5.32
C VAL A 123 -16.49 -10.08 -5.52
N GLY A 124 -16.21 -10.82 -4.46
CA GLY A 124 -15.66 -12.17 -4.49
C GLY A 124 -14.13 -12.18 -4.46
N ALA A 125 -13.56 -13.26 -3.90
CA ALA A 125 -12.11 -13.43 -3.83
C ALA A 125 -11.49 -13.54 -5.23
N GLU A 126 -12.22 -14.19 -6.16
CA GLU A 126 -11.82 -14.37 -7.56
C GLU A 126 -11.79 -13.07 -8.37
N ARG A 127 -12.37 -11.97 -7.86
CA ARG A 127 -12.34 -10.64 -8.46
C ARG A 127 -11.52 -9.65 -7.64
N THR A 128 -10.72 -10.14 -6.69
CA THR A 128 -9.86 -9.35 -5.83
C THR A 128 -8.40 -9.75 -6.03
N ILE A 129 -7.54 -8.78 -6.31
CA ILE A 129 -6.10 -8.97 -6.43
C ILE A 129 -5.42 -8.18 -5.32
N GLY A 130 -4.52 -8.84 -4.60
CA GLY A 130 -3.69 -8.21 -3.60
C GLY A 130 -2.46 -7.56 -4.22
N ALA A 131 -2.10 -6.38 -3.70
CA ALA A 131 -0.85 -5.74 -4.07
C ALA A 131 -0.11 -5.22 -2.83
N PHE A 132 1.11 -5.67 -2.66
CA PHE A 132 2.03 -5.10 -1.68
C PHE A 132 2.73 -3.88 -2.28
N ILE A 133 2.40 -2.70 -1.78
CA ILE A 133 2.93 -1.42 -2.23
C ILE A 133 3.97 -0.93 -1.21
N HIS A 134 5.21 -0.74 -1.64
CA HIS A 134 6.29 -0.30 -0.75
C HIS A 134 6.99 0.98 -1.21
N PHE A 135 6.70 1.51 -2.40
CA PHE A 135 7.16 2.84 -2.77
C PHE A 135 6.49 3.92 -1.92
N GLY A 136 7.18 5.03 -1.72
CA GLY A 136 6.69 6.12 -0.89
C GLY A 136 6.42 7.38 -1.66
N ALA A 137 5.23 7.95 -1.42
CA ALA A 137 4.86 9.25 -1.97
C ALA A 137 4.12 10.08 -0.91
N ASP A 138 4.22 11.40 -1.04
CA ASP A 138 3.56 12.36 -0.18
C ASP A 138 2.62 13.25 -1.02
N TYR A 139 1.37 13.33 -0.63
CA TYR A 139 0.46 14.36 -1.11
C TYR A 139 0.83 15.68 -0.43
N LEU A 140 1.22 16.66 -1.22
CA LEU A 140 1.67 17.97 -0.70
C LEU A 140 0.53 18.99 -0.69
N GLU A 141 -0.13 19.16 -1.84
CA GLU A 141 -1.26 20.06 -2.04
C GLU A 141 -2.08 19.61 -3.26
N PRO A 142 -3.26 20.19 -3.52
CA PRO A 142 -4.05 19.87 -4.70
C PRO A 142 -3.26 19.96 -6.02
N GLY A 143 -3.18 18.82 -6.73
CA GLY A 143 -2.44 18.70 -7.99
C GLY A 143 -0.93 18.49 -7.83
N LEU A 144 -0.40 18.32 -6.59
CA LEU A 144 1.03 18.13 -6.35
C LEU A 144 1.32 16.95 -5.42
N ILE A 145 2.12 16.02 -5.93
CA ILE A 145 2.61 14.84 -5.20
C ILE A 145 4.13 14.83 -5.24
N ARG A 146 4.77 14.35 -4.18
CA ARG A 146 6.20 14.06 -4.15
C ARG A 146 6.43 12.56 -4.07
N LEU A 147 7.05 11.97 -5.07
CA LEU A 147 7.58 10.60 -5.01
C LEU A 147 8.86 10.62 -4.16
N ALA A 148 8.82 9.96 -3.02
CA ALA A 148 9.92 10.02 -2.05
C ALA A 148 10.97 8.93 -2.28
N TRP A 149 10.54 7.69 -2.57
CA TRP A 149 11.41 6.56 -2.89
C TRP A 149 10.64 5.52 -3.71
N GLU A 150 11.40 4.72 -4.44
CA GLU A 150 10.91 3.64 -5.29
C GLU A 150 11.22 2.29 -4.65
N GLN A 151 10.28 1.38 -4.75
CA GLN A 151 10.42 -0.02 -4.34
C GLN A 151 9.50 -0.88 -5.20
N PRO A 152 9.80 -2.17 -5.41
CA PRO A 152 8.95 -3.07 -6.18
C PRO A 152 7.53 -3.17 -5.63
N ILE A 153 6.60 -3.43 -6.54
CA ILE A 153 5.23 -3.87 -6.24
C ILE A 153 5.22 -5.40 -6.31
N HIS A 154 4.63 -6.08 -5.32
CA HIS A 154 4.34 -7.50 -5.45
C HIS A 154 2.83 -7.66 -5.66
N LEU A 155 2.46 -8.46 -6.67
CA LEU A 155 1.08 -8.76 -7.02
C LEU A 155 0.78 -10.24 -6.82
N GLY A 156 -0.40 -10.56 -6.32
CA GLY A 156 -0.85 -11.94 -6.19
C GLY A 156 -2.36 -12.08 -6.18
N GLU A 157 -2.83 -13.19 -6.75
CA GLU A 157 -4.20 -13.66 -6.51
C GLU A 157 -4.33 -14.10 -5.06
N LEU A 158 -5.51 -13.96 -4.47
CA LEU A 158 -5.72 -14.32 -3.06
C LEU A 158 -5.60 -15.82 -2.79
N ASN A 159 -5.79 -16.65 -3.83
CA ASN A 159 -5.62 -18.11 -3.77
C ASN A 159 -4.19 -18.57 -4.10
N GLY A 160 -3.28 -17.65 -4.44
CA GLY A 160 -1.89 -17.95 -4.76
C GLY A 160 -1.63 -18.44 -6.19
N GLU A 161 -2.62 -18.44 -7.08
CA GLU A 161 -2.43 -18.80 -8.49
C GLU A 161 -1.74 -17.67 -9.27
N ILE A 162 -0.99 -18.03 -10.30
CA ILE A 162 -0.50 -17.07 -11.29
C ILE A 162 -1.42 -17.16 -12.51
N THR A 163 -2.20 -16.13 -12.74
CA THR A 163 -3.22 -16.09 -13.80
C THR A 163 -2.79 -15.17 -14.95
N PRO A 164 -3.34 -15.35 -16.18
CA PRO A 164 -3.05 -14.47 -17.31
C PRO A 164 -3.38 -12.99 -17.04
N ARG A 165 -4.41 -12.70 -16.23
CA ARG A 165 -4.72 -11.31 -15.86
C ARG A 165 -3.65 -10.73 -14.94
N LEU A 166 -3.08 -11.55 -14.05
CA LEU A 166 -2.01 -11.13 -13.16
C LEU A 166 -0.73 -10.82 -13.95
N GLU A 167 -0.40 -11.62 -14.98
CA GLU A 167 0.70 -11.35 -15.90
C GLU A 167 0.47 -10.05 -16.68
N THR A 168 -0.76 -9.82 -17.17
CA THR A 168 -1.11 -8.55 -17.82
C THR A 168 -0.95 -7.36 -16.88
N LEU A 169 -1.40 -7.49 -15.63
CA LEU A 169 -1.24 -6.44 -14.62
C LEU A 169 0.22 -6.19 -14.26
N GLN A 170 1.06 -7.23 -14.23
CA GLN A 170 2.49 -7.07 -14.03
C GLN A 170 3.11 -6.18 -15.13
N GLU A 171 2.79 -6.44 -16.39
CA GLU A 171 3.27 -5.61 -17.51
C GLU A 171 2.80 -4.15 -17.33
N VAL A 172 1.51 -3.94 -17.03
CA VAL A 172 0.92 -2.62 -16.82
C VAL A 172 1.60 -1.89 -15.65
N LEU A 173 1.66 -2.51 -14.48
CA LEU A 173 2.14 -1.87 -13.26
C LEU A 173 3.67 -1.71 -13.24
N SER A 174 4.42 -2.44 -14.09
CA SER A 174 5.86 -2.24 -14.26
C SER A 174 6.20 -0.84 -14.82
N HIS A 175 5.24 -0.13 -15.42
CA HIS A 175 5.39 1.29 -15.76
C HIS A 175 5.30 2.22 -14.53
N VAL A 176 4.67 1.74 -13.45
CA VAL A 176 4.63 2.47 -12.18
C VAL A 176 5.90 2.23 -11.39
N MET A 177 6.15 0.97 -11.03
CA MET A 177 7.35 0.48 -10.33
C MET A 177 7.70 -0.92 -10.85
N PRO A 178 8.93 -1.41 -10.67
CA PRO A 178 9.24 -2.81 -10.90
C PRO A 178 8.19 -3.69 -10.22
N THR A 179 7.58 -4.62 -10.95
CA THR A 179 6.45 -5.41 -10.44
C THR A 179 6.76 -6.89 -10.52
N GLU A 180 6.61 -7.58 -9.41
CA GLU A 180 6.89 -9.01 -9.24
C GLU A 180 5.61 -9.76 -8.91
N LEU A 181 5.43 -10.95 -9.50
CA LEU A 181 4.33 -11.83 -9.16
C LEU A 181 4.68 -12.71 -7.97
N THR A 182 3.70 -12.96 -7.13
CA THR A 182 3.86 -13.85 -5.97
C THR A 182 2.67 -14.80 -5.83
N THR A 183 2.97 -16.02 -5.41
CA THR A 183 1.96 -16.99 -4.98
C THR A 183 1.59 -16.83 -3.50
N ASN A 184 2.22 -15.87 -2.80
CA ASN A 184 2.04 -15.66 -1.37
C ASN A 184 1.85 -14.17 -1.04
N ILE A 185 0.84 -13.53 -1.65
CA ILE A 185 0.56 -12.11 -1.41
C ILE A 185 0.23 -11.83 0.07
N TRP A 186 -0.48 -12.76 0.72
CA TRP A 186 -0.79 -12.64 2.14
C TRP A 186 0.45 -12.56 3.02
N GLY A 187 1.51 -13.30 2.67
CA GLY A 187 2.78 -13.24 3.37
C GLY A 187 3.42 -11.86 3.35
N TYR A 188 3.35 -11.16 2.21
CA TYR A 188 3.81 -9.77 2.08
C TYR A 188 2.95 -8.80 2.88
N LEU A 189 1.62 -8.93 2.80
CA LEU A 189 0.67 -8.06 3.52
C LEU A 189 0.83 -8.20 5.03
N TRP A 190 0.89 -9.43 5.54
CA TRP A 190 1.12 -9.70 6.96
C TRP A 190 2.54 -9.31 7.41
N GLY A 191 3.56 -9.55 6.58
CA GLY A 191 4.91 -9.08 6.85
C GLY A 191 4.97 -7.57 7.06
N LYS A 192 4.22 -6.81 6.22
CA LYS A 192 4.09 -5.35 6.37
C LYS A 192 3.35 -4.95 7.64
N LEU A 193 2.38 -5.74 8.10
CA LEU A 193 1.71 -5.48 9.37
C LEU A 193 2.65 -5.70 10.57
N VAL A 194 3.52 -6.72 10.52
CA VAL A 194 4.56 -6.93 11.55
C VAL A 194 5.47 -5.70 11.64
N TYR A 195 5.98 -5.23 10.49
CA TYR A 195 6.75 -3.99 10.42
C TYR A 195 5.94 -2.78 10.91
N GLY A 196 4.69 -2.66 10.47
CA GLY A 196 3.78 -1.57 10.83
C GLY A 196 3.51 -1.50 12.33
N THR A 197 3.29 -2.63 12.99
CA THR A 197 3.06 -2.69 14.45
C THR A 197 4.28 -2.17 15.22
N MET A 198 5.49 -2.57 14.83
CA MET A 198 6.72 -2.01 15.37
C MET A 198 6.80 -0.50 15.10
N ALA A 199 6.51 -0.07 13.87
CA ALA A 199 6.56 1.34 13.48
C ALA A 199 5.57 2.21 14.26
N TYR A 200 4.38 1.70 14.62
CA TYR A 200 3.44 2.41 15.50
C TYR A 200 4.03 2.59 16.90
N THR A 201 4.60 1.54 17.48
CA THR A 201 5.14 1.60 18.86
C THR A 201 6.28 2.63 18.99
N VAL A 202 7.20 2.69 18.03
CA VAL A 202 8.28 3.69 18.05
C VAL A 202 7.79 5.11 17.71
N SER A 203 6.65 5.25 17.03
CA SER A 203 6.09 6.57 16.65
C SER A 203 5.38 7.30 17.79
N ILE A 204 5.05 6.62 18.88
CA ILE A 204 4.43 7.22 20.07
C ILE A 204 5.41 8.18 20.75
N VAL A 205 6.69 7.83 20.73
CA VAL A 205 7.76 8.62 21.34
C VAL A 205 8.15 9.76 20.39
N ASP A 206 8.38 10.96 20.97
CA ASP A 206 8.82 12.13 20.21
C ASP A 206 10.36 12.19 20.15
N ALA A 207 10.93 11.20 19.46
CA ALA A 207 12.37 11.06 19.27
C ALA A 207 12.67 10.31 17.95
N PRO A 208 13.89 10.44 17.42
CA PRO A 208 14.34 9.65 16.26
C PRO A 208 14.25 8.14 16.53
N VAL A 209 13.86 7.36 15.51
CA VAL A 209 13.73 5.90 15.62
C VAL A 209 14.99 5.21 16.18
N PRO A 210 16.23 5.57 15.74
CA PRO A 210 17.43 4.97 16.31
C PRO A 210 17.57 5.21 17.81
N GLU A 211 17.21 6.39 18.28
CA GLU A 211 17.27 6.74 19.70
C GLU A 211 16.22 5.95 20.52
N VAL A 212 14.99 5.85 20.00
CA VAL A 212 13.93 5.05 20.64
C VAL A 212 14.35 3.59 20.75
N LEU A 213 14.86 3.00 19.66
CA LEU A 213 15.29 1.60 19.65
C LEU A 213 16.60 1.33 20.38
N ALA A 214 17.40 2.35 20.68
CA ALA A 214 18.55 2.23 21.58
C ALA A 214 18.14 2.02 23.05
N ASN A 215 16.94 2.51 23.44
CA ASN A 215 16.39 2.27 24.77
C ASN A 215 15.93 0.81 24.91
N PRO A 216 16.46 0.02 25.88
CA PRO A 216 16.14 -1.40 26.01
C PRO A 216 14.66 -1.70 26.26
N LEU A 217 13.95 -0.83 27.01
CA LEU A 217 12.54 -1.01 27.33
C LEU A 217 11.68 -0.72 26.10
N ALA A 218 11.93 0.39 25.39
CA ALA A 218 11.19 0.73 24.17
C ALA A 218 11.41 -0.34 23.09
N ARG A 219 12.64 -0.83 22.92
CA ARG A 219 12.97 -1.93 22.02
C ARG A 219 12.23 -3.22 22.38
N ALA A 220 12.14 -3.56 23.69
CA ALA A 220 11.42 -4.74 24.15
C ALA A 220 9.91 -4.63 23.82
N VAL A 221 9.31 -3.45 23.97
CA VAL A 221 7.90 -3.20 23.60
C VAL A 221 7.70 -3.34 22.08
N ALA A 222 8.55 -2.73 21.26
CA ALA A 222 8.47 -2.82 19.82
C ALA A 222 8.62 -4.26 19.33
N ARG A 223 9.57 -5.01 19.92
CA ARG A 223 9.77 -6.45 19.65
C ARG A 223 8.54 -7.27 20.03
N ALA A 224 7.98 -7.07 21.22
CA ALA A 224 6.82 -7.82 21.70
C ALA A 224 5.59 -7.59 20.82
N ALA A 225 5.31 -6.34 20.45
CA ALA A 225 4.18 -5.99 19.60
C ALA A 225 4.32 -6.58 18.18
N ALA A 226 5.50 -6.51 17.58
CA ALA A 226 5.77 -7.14 16.29
C ALA A 226 5.63 -8.67 16.36
N ALA A 227 6.14 -9.30 17.44
CA ALA A 227 6.05 -10.73 17.65
C ALA A 227 4.59 -11.20 17.88
N GLU A 228 3.75 -10.41 18.50
CA GLU A 228 2.33 -10.69 18.62
C GLU A 228 1.66 -10.76 17.25
N THR A 229 1.88 -9.76 16.40
CA THR A 229 1.35 -9.74 15.02
C THR A 229 1.86 -10.93 14.20
N ALA A 230 3.15 -11.25 14.29
CA ALA A 230 3.73 -12.38 13.57
C ALA A 230 3.12 -13.73 14.01
N ARG A 231 2.88 -13.91 15.31
CA ARG A 231 2.24 -15.11 15.86
C ARG A 231 0.79 -15.26 15.41
N ILE A 232 0.04 -14.17 15.35
CA ILE A 232 -1.35 -14.16 14.86
C ILE A 232 -1.37 -14.59 13.38
N ALA A 233 -0.49 -14.04 12.55
CA ALA A 233 -0.37 -14.44 11.16
C ALA A 233 -0.07 -15.94 11.02
N ALA A 234 0.93 -16.43 11.74
CA ALA A 234 1.32 -17.84 11.70
C ALA A 234 0.21 -18.79 12.21
N ALA A 235 -0.52 -18.40 13.27
CA ALA A 235 -1.63 -19.18 13.80
C ALA A 235 -2.81 -19.27 12.82
N GLN A 236 -2.96 -18.30 11.93
CA GLN A 236 -3.93 -18.30 10.84
C GLN A 236 -3.40 -18.99 9.56
N GLY A 237 -2.21 -19.59 9.61
CA GLY A 237 -1.63 -20.34 8.50
C GLY A 237 -0.88 -19.51 7.46
N TYR A 238 -0.66 -18.21 7.69
CA TYR A 238 0.08 -17.36 6.78
C TYR A 238 1.59 -17.52 6.95
N HIS A 239 2.30 -17.67 5.82
CA HIS A 239 3.75 -17.68 5.76
C HIS A 239 4.26 -16.28 5.46
N LEU A 240 4.98 -15.67 6.42
CA LEU A 240 5.47 -14.30 6.31
C LEU A 240 6.58 -14.17 5.27
N GLU A 241 6.51 -13.14 4.43
CA GLU A 241 7.52 -12.83 3.42
C GLU A 241 8.43 -11.68 3.86
N ARG A 242 9.67 -11.71 3.41
CA ARG A 242 10.65 -10.64 3.62
C ARG A 242 10.24 -9.36 2.88
N ILE A 243 10.53 -8.21 3.50
CA ILE A 243 10.24 -6.89 2.94
C ILE A 243 11.56 -6.11 2.87
N GLY A 244 12.21 -6.14 1.71
CA GLY A 244 13.55 -5.56 1.60
C GLY A 244 14.53 -6.18 2.60
N GLY A 245 15.17 -5.36 3.43
CA GLY A 245 16.08 -5.80 4.49
C GLY A 245 15.41 -6.40 5.73
N PHE A 246 14.09 -6.21 5.89
CA PHE A 246 13.34 -6.63 7.08
C PHE A 246 12.78 -8.05 6.93
N ASP A 247 13.11 -8.93 7.87
CA ASP A 247 12.61 -10.30 7.96
C ASP A 247 11.58 -10.45 9.09
N PRO A 248 10.27 -10.47 8.79
CA PRO A 248 9.25 -10.60 9.81
C PRO A 248 9.24 -11.98 10.49
N THR A 249 9.83 -13.01 9.88
CA THR A 249 9.90 -14.35 10.47
C THR A 249 10.79 -14.40 11.72
N ALA A 250 11.73 -13.45 11.85
CA ALA A 250 12.57 -13.31 13.04
C ALA A 250 11.78 -13.03 14.33
N PHE A 251 10.51 -12.61 14.21
CA PHE A 251 9.62 -12.36 15.34
C PHE A 251 8.76 -13.57 15.73
N LEU A 252 8.84 -14.68 14.99
CA LEU A 252 8.17 -15.93 15.34
C LEU A 252 8.89 -16.67 16.49
N PRO A 253 8.15 -17.42 17.33
CA PRO A 253 8.75 -18.15 18.42
C PRO A 253 9.65 -19.28 17.90
N ALA A 254 10.95 -19.15 18.20
CA ALA A 254 12.01 -20.11 17.90
C ALA A 254 13.15 -19.96 18.91
N ALA A 255 14.07 -20.91 18.96
CA ALA A 255 15.25 -20.77 19.80
C ALA A 255 16.02 -19.48 19.41
N GLY A 256 16.28 -18.59 20.38
CA GLY A 256 16.98 -17.33 20.14
C GLY A 256 16.19 -16.25 19.39
N TRP A 257 14.87 -16.40 19.22
CA TRP A 257 14.04 -15.46 18.48
C TRP A 257 14.22 -14.00 18.91
N ALA A 258 14.37 -13.75 20.21
CA ALA A 258 14.51 -12.38 20.72
C ALA A 258 15.78 -11.69 20.18
N THR A 259 16.88 -12.44 20.04
CA THR A 259 18.13 -11.93 19.45
C THR A 259 17.96 -11.70 17.96
N HIS A 260 17.28 -12.60 17.24
CA HIS A 260 17.00 -12.42 15.80
C HIS A 260 16.09 -11.21 15.57
N ALA A 261 15.05 -11.05 16.37
CA ALA A 261 14.16 -9.88 16.31
C ALA A 261 14.92 -8.58 16.64
N ASP A 262 15.80 -8.57 17.63
CA ASP A 262 16.62 -7.40 17.94
C ASP A 262 17.58 -7.04 16.80
N THR A 263 18.09 -8.03 16.05
CA THR A 263 18.85 -7.79 14.83
C THR A 263 18.01 -7.06 13.77
N GLN A 264 16.74 -7.47 13.60
CA GLN A 264 15.84 -6.77 12.67
C GLN A 264 15.54 -5.33 13.11
N LEU A 265 15.32 -5.10 14.41
CA LEU A 265 15.15 -3.76 14.95
C LEU A 265 16.40 -2.88 14.75
N ALA A 266 17.60 -3.47 14.84
CA ALA A 266 18.85 -2.76 14.57
C ALA A 266 18.98 -2.37 13.07
N ILE A 267 18.57 -3.23 12.15
CA ILE A 267 18.49 -2.90 10.70
C ILE A 267 17.57 -1.70 10.49
N VAL A 268 16.37 -1.73 11.06
CA VAL A 268 15.42 -0.61 10.97
C VAL A 268 16.01 0.68 11.55
N ALA A 269 16.68 0.61 12.69
CA ALA A 269 17.35 1.76 13.30
C ALA A 269 18.45 2.32 12.38
N GLN A 270 19.22 1.47 11.71
CA GLN A 270 20.25 1.88 10.78
C GLN A 270 19.66 2.53 9.52
N GLU A 271 18.61 1.96 8.92
CA GLU A 271 17.91 2.55 7.77
C GLU A 271 17.31 3.92 8.09
N MET A 272 16.94 4.15 9.34
CA MET A 272 16.36 5.40 9.84
C MET A 272 17.39 6.35 10.47
N SER A 273 18.70 6.11 10.30
CA SER A 273 19.77 6.97 10.85
C SER A 273 20.18 8.13 9.92
N GLY A 274 19.66 8.18 8.67
CA GLY A 274 19.93 9.22 7.68
C GLY A 274 19.05 10.46 7.85
N GLU A 275 18.69 11.08 6.75
CA GLU A 275 17.79 12.25 6.72
C GLU A 275 16.38 11.94 7.24
N LYS A 276 15.90 10.72 7.01
CA LYS A 276 14.59 10.25 7.47
C LYS A 276 14.72 9.52 8.79
N GLN A 277 14.57 10.25 9.89
CA GLN A 277 14.72 9.71 11.25
C GLN A 277 13.40 9.31 11.93
N HIS A 278 12.26 9.58 11.31
CA HIS A 278 10.94 9.32 11.88
C HIS A 278 10.05 8.54 10.92
N MET A 279 9.22 7.64 11.46
CA MET A 279 8.20 6.93 10.71
C MET A 279 7.10 7.86 10.19
N GLY A 280 6.34 7.40 9.19
CA GLY A 280 5.21 8.16 8.64
C GLY A 280 4.15 8.49 9.70
N HIS A 281 3.89 7.55 10.61
CA HIS A 281 2.94 7.71 11.71
C HIS A 281 3.31 8.84 12.68
N TRP A 282 4.58 8.99 13.00
CA TRP A 282 5.07 10.13 13.79
C TRP A 282 4.77 11.47 13.09
N ARG A 283 5.01 11.55 11.77
CA ARG A 283 4.70 12.76 11.01
C ARG A 283 3.21 13.08 10.99
N ASP A 284 2.35 12.06 10.87
CA ASP A 284 0.91 12.26 10.94
C ASP A 284 0.48 12.79 12.31
N LEU A 285 0.99 12.23 13.40
CA LEU A 285 0.66 12.64 14.77
C LEU A 285 1.26 13.99 15.16
N LYS A 286 2.57 14.18 14.93
CA LYS A 286 3.32 15.34 15.48
C LYS A 286 3.37 16.53 14.55
N VAL A 287 3.47 16.31 13.24
CA VAL A 287 3.59 17.37 12.24
C VAL A 287 2.24 17.74 11.66
N LYS A 288 1.51 16.76 11.12
CA LYS A 288 0.23 16.98 10.45
C LYS A 288 -0.96 17.03 11.42
N LYS A 289 -0.76 16.65 12.68
CA LYS A 289 -1.78 16.63 13.75
C LYS A 289 -3.09 15.95 13.31
N ARG A 290 -2.96 14.83 12.62
CA ARG A 290 -4.08 14.05 12.11
C ARG A 290 -4.04 12.61 12.62
N LYS A 291 -5.20 11.93 12.53
CA LYS A 291 -5.31 10.51 12.84
C LYS A 291 -4.39 9.68 11.94
N THR A 292 -3.73 8.68 12.53
CA THR A 292 -2.92 7.71 11.78
C THR A 292 -3.78 6.52 11.33
N ASP A 293 -3.20 5.62 10.54
CA ASP A 293 -3.82 4.37 10.11
C ASP A 293 -3.86 3.29 11.24
N VAL A 294 -3.68 3.67 12.52
CA VAL A 294 -3.61 2.74 13.66
C VAL A 294 -4.88 1.91 13.87
N ASP A 295 -6.01 2.38 13.37
CA ASP A 295 -7.30 1.66 13.46
C ASP A 295 -7.23 0.25 12.84
N ARG A 296 -6.30 0.01 11.91
CA ARG A 296 -6.06 -1.33 11.34
C ARG A 296 -5.57 -2.35 12.36
N GLN A 297 -4.96 -1.88 13.45
CA GLN A 297 -4.51 -2.75 14.53
C GLN A 297 -5.69 -3.35 15.29
N GLN A 298 -6.89 -2.74 15.23
CA GLN A 298 -8.09 -3.29 15.86
C GLN A 298 -8.45 -4.66 15.30
N GLU A 299 -8.26 -4.89 14.01
CA GLU A 299 -8.49 -6.19 13.40
C GLU A 299 -7.48 -7.24 13.88
N ILE A 300 -6.20 -6.87 13.99
CA ILE A 300 -5.16 -7.75 14.54
C ILE A 300 -5.49 -8.10 16.00
N ILE A 301 -5.91 -7.10 16.79
CA ILE A 301 -6.31 -7.32 18.19
C ILE A 301 -7.53 -8.25 18.26
N ALA A 302 -8.55 -8.07 17.40
CA ALA A 302 -9.71 -8.93 17.35
C ALA A 302 -9.33 -10.37 17.06
N ARG A 303 -8.55 -10.61 16.01
CA ARG A 303 -8.04 -11.94 15.63
C ARG A 303 -7.18 -12.57 16.75
N GLY A 304 -6.35 -11.79 17.44
CA GLY A 304 -5.55 -12.27 18.56
C GLY A 304 -6.38 -12.69 19.78
N ARG A 305 -7.60 -12.17 19.93
CA ARG A 305 -8.53 -12.57 21.01
C ARG A 305 -9.29 -13.87 20.71
N GLU A 306 -9.36 -14.24 19.44
CA GLU A 306 -10.03 -15.47 18.97
C GLU A 306 -9.07 -16.69 18.99
N LEU A 307 -7.77 -16.47 19.13
CA LEU A 307 -6.72 -17.48 19.26
C LEU A 307 -6.41 -17.79 20.72
#